data_416318aa4569e1230d0c8bfb4dfebe72
#
_entry.id   416318aa4569e1230d0c8bfb4dfebe72
#
_cell.length_a   1.000
_cell.length_b   1.000
_cell.length_c   1.000
_cell.angle_alpha   90.00
_cell.angle_beta   90.00
_cell.angle_gamma   90.00
#
_symmetry.space_group_name_H-M   'P 1'
#
loop_
_entity.id
_entity.type
_entity.pdbx_description
1 polymer ?
#
loop_
_entity_poly.entity_id
_entity_poly.type
_entity_poly.pdbx_seq_one_letter_code
_entity_poly.pdbx_strand_id
1 'polypeptide(L)'
;MQTYPLIGIAGNHRQDNTEEDRYILSYAANGFVRGLEKAKAIPVIIPISNPEFAKEFISRVDGLLLAGGQDVSPLLYGEEPHLNLARTYPARDAFEIELIKEAYRQHKPIFAVCRGLQILNVALGGTLYQDIESQYENISVKHTQKTMPSQPTHTIQIASGSELSRVLGTTTPVNSYHHQAVKQLAADFVPVAWSTDGIIEAFESKSKDQSVVAVQWHPELLIEDSNIMQGLFDNFVERV
;
A
#
# COMPACT_ATOMS: atom_id res chain seq x y z
N MET A 1 -28.03 15.13 -6.48
CA MET A 1 -27.05 14.42 -7.33
C MET A 1 -26.16 13.62 -6.40
N GLN A 2 -25.94 12.36 -6.70
CA GLN A 2 -24.98 11.55 -5.94
C GLN A 2 -23.58 12.05 -6.32
N THR A 3 -22.85 12.59 -5.34
CA THR A 3 -21.44 13.00 -5.53
C THR A 3 -20.56 11.80 -5.24
N TYR A 4 -19.75 11.39 -6.22
CA TYR A 4 -18.74 10.35 -6.02
C TYR A 4 -17.45 10.98 -5.43
N PRO A 5 -16.86 10.40 -4.39
CA PRO A 5 -15.62 10.93 -3.83
C PRO A 5 -14.46 10.80 -4.83
N LEU A 6 -13.55 11.77 -4.78
CA LEU A 6 -12.34 11.82 -5.60
C LEU A 6 -11.17 11.17 -4.85
N ILE A 7 -10.68 10.06 -5.35
CA ILE A 7 -9.57 9.32 -4.72
C ILE A 7 -8.27 9.51 -5.49
N GLY A 8 -7.27 10.07 -4.81
CA GLY A 8 -5.93 10.19 -5.34
C GLY A 8 -5.16 8.87 -5.23
N ILE A 9 -4.72 8.31 -6.35
CA ILE A 9 -3.82 7.15 -6.39
C ILE A 9 -2.39 7.68 -6.54
N ALA A 10 -1.53 7.47 -5.54
CA ALA A 10 -0.10 7.78 -5.65
C ALA A 10 0.52 6.96 -6.78
N GLY A 11 0.91 7.63 -7.86
CA GLY A 11 1.39 7.02 -9.08
C GLY A 11 2.83 6.56 -9.01
N ASN A 12 3.24 5.84 -10.03
CA ASN A 12 4.62 5.38 -10.25
C ASN A 12 5.12 5.86 -11.61
N HIS A 13 6.43 5.73 -11.84
CA HIS A 13 7.04 5.99 -13.13
C HIS A 13 7.51 4.71 -13.80
N ARG A 14 7.29 4.62 -15.10
CA ARG A 14 7.87 3.61 -15.97
C ARG A 14 8.59 4.30 -17.13
N GLN A 15 9.81 3.89 -17.37
CA GLN A 15 10.52 4.31 -18.58
C GLN A 15 9.98 3.48 -19.75
N ASP A 16 9.48 4.16 -20.78
CA ASP A 16 9.20 3.55 -22.06
C ASP A 16 10.45 3.63 -22.93
N ASN A 17 10.95 2.47 -23.32
CA ASN A 17 12.14 2.33 -24.18
C ASN A 17 11.71 1.87 -25.58
N THR A 18 10.93 2.71 -26.26
CA THR A 18 10.76 2.54 -27.72
C THR A 18 12.07 2.93 -28.42
N GLU A 19 12.35 2.35 -29.58
CA GLU A 19 13.62 2.56 -30.28
C GLU A 19 13.88 4.05 -30.64
N GLU A 20 12.81 4.85 -30.75
CA GLU A 20 12.88 6.24 -31.21
C GLU A 20 12.79 7.28 -30.07
N ASP A 21 12.07 6.97 -28.97
CA ASP A 21 11.83 7.92 -27.87
C ASP A 21 12.02 7.29 -26.49
N ARG A 22 12.71 8.01 -25.60
CA ARG A 22 12.84 7.66 -24.18
C ARG A 22 12.04 8.64 -23.35
N TYR A 23 10.80 8.29 -22.99
CA TYR A 23 10.01 9.12 -22.08
C TYR A 23 9.57 8.36 -20.83
N ILE A 24 9.28 9.14 -19.80
CA ILE A 24 8.80 8.62 -18.52
C ILE A 24 7.28 8.72 -18.52
N LEU A 25 6.63 7.58 -18.28
CA LEU A 25 5.18 7.49 -18.11
C LEU A 25 4.84 7.53 -16.62
N SER A 26 3.91 8.40 -16.23
CA SER A 26 3.25 8.32 -14.94
C SER A 26 2.09 7.34 -15.04
N TYR A 27 1.99 6.36 -14.13
CA TYR A 27 0.98 5.31 -14.19
C TYR A 27 0.55 4.81 -12.81
N ALA A 28 -0.60 4.18 -12.75
CA ALA A 28 -1.03 3.29 -11.67
C ALA A 28 -1.52 1.97 -12.27
N ALA A 29 -1.45 0.89 -11.50
CA ALA A 29 -2.01 -0.38 -11.94
C ALA A 29 -3.54 -0.28 -12.11
N ASN A 30 -4.05 -0.79 -13.23
CA ASN A 30 -5.47 -0.66 -13.59
C ASN A 30 -6.41 -1.31 -12.57
N GLY A 31 -5.96 -2.31 -11.81
CA GLY A 31 -6.74 -2.92 -10.74
C GLY A 31 -7.18 -1.92 -9.66
N PHE A 32 -6.33 -0.94 -9.31
CA PHE A 32 -6.72 0.14 -8.38
C PHE A 32 -7.81 1.03 -8.97
N VAL A 33 -7.68 1.41 -10.24
CA VAL A 33 -8.71 2.22 -10.95
C VAL A 33 -10.06 1.48 -10.91
N ARG A 34 -10.06 0.21 -11.33
CA ARG A 34 -11.28 -0.61 -11.37
C ARG A 34 -11.90 -0.86 -10.00
N GLY A 35 -11.07 -1.12 -8.97
CA GLY A 35 -11.54 -1.32 -7.60
C GLY A 35 -12.25 -0.08 -7.07
N LEU A 36 -11.69 1.12 -7.30
CA LEU A 36 -12.30 2.39 -6.90
C LEU A 36 -13.57 2.71 -7.70
N GLU A 37 -13.60 2.47 -9.01
CA GLU A 37 -14.79 2.67 -9.84
C GLU A 37 -15.95 1.75 -9.40
N LYS A 38 -15.65 0.47 -9.12
CA LYS A 38 -16.64 -0.47 -8.56
C LYS A 38 -17.17 0.01 -7.21
N ALA A 39 -16.31 0.60 -6.36
CA ALA A 39 -16.67 1.21 -5.09
C ALA A 39 -17.40 2.57 -5.21
N LYS A 40 -17.69 3.04 -6.42
CA LYS A 40 -18.36 4.32 -6.68
C LYS A 40 -17.53 5.55 -6.33
N ALA A 41 -16.22 5.50 -6.54
CA ALA A 41 -15.33 6.65 -6.45
C ALA A 41 -14.80 7.06 -7.82
N ILE A 42 -14.27 8.26 -7.92
CA ILE A 42 -13.56 8.78 -9.11
C ILE A 42 -12.05 8.66 -8.85
N PRO A 43 -11.34 7.75 -9.51
CA PRO A 43 -9.90 7.60 -9.35
C PRO A 43 -9.12 8.66 -10.15
N VAL A 44 -8.13 9.31 -9.51
CA VAL A 44 -7.21 10.23 -10.15
C VAL A 44 -5.78 9.82 -9.84
N ILE A 45 -4.95 9.64 -10.85
CA ILE A 45 -3.53 9.33 -10.66
C ILE A 45 -2.78 10.61 -10.31
N ILE A 46 -2.18 10.65 -9.12
CA ILE A 46 -1.27 11.71 -8.68
C ILE A 46 0.12 11.35 -9.22
N PRO A 47 0.68 12.11 -10.17
CA PRO A 47 2.02 11.85 -10.71
C PRO A 47 3.08 12.11 -9.63
N ILE A 48 4.21 11.42 -9.68
CA ILE A 48 5.37 11.78 -8.86
C ILE A 48 5.77 13.21 -9.23
N SER A 49 5.84 14.08 -8.23
CA SER A 49 6.05 15.51 -8.39
C SER A 49 7.02 16.07 -7.35
N ASN A 50 7.24 17.38 -7.36
CA ASN A 50 7.96 18.06 -6.29
C ASN A 50 7.18 17.89 -4.97
N PRO A 51 7.83 17.47 -3.86
CA PRO A 51 7.20 17.32 -2.54
C PRO A 51 6.41 18.53 -2.06
N GLU A 52 6.78 19.75 -2.43
CA GLU A 52 6.06 20.99 -2.06
C GLU A 52 4.61 21.04 -2.58
N PHE A 53 4.28 20.28 -3.64
CA PHE A 53 2.92 20.20 -4.17
C PHE A 53 2.03 19.18 -3.44
N ALA A 54 2.56 18.39 -2.51
CA ALA A 54 1.80 17.36 -1.80
C ALA A 54 0.55 17.93 -1.12
N LYS A 55 0.68 19.08 -0.45
CA LYS A 55 -0.44 19.79 0.18
C LYS A 55 -1.56 20.10 -0.81
N GLU A 56 -1.19 20.57 -1.99
CA GLU A 56 -2.15 20.97 -3.02
C GLU A 56 -2.87 19.76 -3.63
N PHE A 57 -2.17 18.63 -3.84
CA PHE A 57 -2.78 17.39 -4.28
C PHE A 57 -3.78 16.86 -3.25
N ILE A 58 -3.36 16.75 -1.98
CA ILE A 58 -4.20 16.20 -0.91
C ILE A 58 -5.43 17.07 -0.64
N SER A 59 -5.31 18.39 -0.76
CA SER A 59 -6.47 19.28 -0.59
C SER A 59 -7.57 19.12 -1.66
N ARG A 60 -7.25 18.49 -2.78
CA ARG A 60 -8.17 18.30 -3.93
C ARG A 60 -8.76 16.91 -4.01
N VAL A 61 -8.33 15.99 -3.17
CA VAL A 61 -8.86 14.63 -3.12
C VAL A 61 -9.55 14.37 -1.79
N ASP A 62 -10.46 13.42 -1.77
CA ASP A 62 -11.20 13.06 -0.56
C ASP A 62 -10.52 11.93 0.22
N GLY A 63 -9.72 11.10 -0.45
CA GLY A 63 -8.90 10.05 0.15
C GLY A 63 -7.63 9.77 -0.66
N LEU A 64 -6.65 9.12 -0.03
CA LEU A 64 -5.35 8.76 -0.62
C LEU A 64 -5.20 7.24 -0.69
N LEU A 65 -4.91 6.72 -1.90
CA LEU A 65 -4.50 5.35 -2.12
C LEU A 65 -3.00 5.31 -2.42
N LEU A 66 -2.23 4.58 -1.60
CA LEU A 66 -0.80 4.34 -1.79
C LEU A 66 -0.61 2.98 -2.48
N ALA A 67 -0.07 3.01 -3.69
CA ALA A 67 0.07 1.82 -4.53
C ALA A 67 1.39 1.05 -4.29
N GLY A 68 1.43 -0.20 -4.71
CA GLY A 68 2.63 -1.04 -4.74
C GLY A 68 3.77 -0.48 -5.63
N GLY A 69 4.94 -1.12 -5.60
CA GLY A 69 6.07 -0.68 -6.43
C GLY A 69 7.45 -1.16 -5.96
N GLN A 70 8.46 -0.34 -6.23
CA GLN A 70 9.87 -0.57 -5.90
C GLN A 70 10.12 -0.58 -4.39
N ASP A 71 11.28 -1.03 -3.96
CA ASP A 71 11.68 -0.99 -2.56
C ASP A 71 11.71 0.43 -2.00
N VAL A 72 11.40 0.55 -0.71
CA VAL A 72 11.58 1.79 0.04
C VAL A 72 13.05 1.93 0.44
N SER A 73 13.62 3.12 0.25
CA SER A 73 15.02 3.38 0.57
C SER A 73 15.31 3.19 2.08
N PRO A 74 16.28 2.35 2.47
CA PRO A 74 16.63 2.14 3.87
C PRO A 74 17.21 3.37 4.57
N LEU A 75 17.78 4.31 3.82
CA LEU A 75 18.26 5.58 4.36
C LEU A 75 17.16 6.39 5.05
N LEU A 76 15.89 6.17 4.70
CA LEU A 76 14.73 6.84 5.30
C LEU A 76 14.44 6.38 6.73
N TYR A 77 14.91 5.18 7.10
CA TYR A 77 14.79 4.63 8.45
C TYR A 77 16.15 4.33 9.10
N GLY A 78 17.21 5.00 8.61
CA GLY A 78 18.54 5.02 9.25
C GLY A 78 19.36 3.75 9.08
N GLU A 79 19.06 2.93 8.07
CA GLU A 79 19.81 1.70 7.76
C GLU A 79 20.62 1.87 6.46
N GLU A 80 21.78 1.19 6.38
CA GLU A 80 22.54 1.04 5.13
C GLU A 80 21.87 0.01 4.21
N PRO A 81 22.02 0.13 2.86
CA PRO A 81 21.46 -0.80 1.91
C PRO A 81 21.97 -2.24 2.10
N HIS A 82 21.04 -3.19 2.29
CA HIS A 82 21.32 -4.61 2.32
C HIS A 82 21.69 -5.14 0.92
N LEU A 83 22.48 -6.23 0.85
CA LEU A 83 22.91 -6.82 -0.43
C LEU A 83 21.77 -7.25 -1.35
N ASN A 84 20.64 -7.65 -0.75
CA ASN A 84 19.46 -8.10 -1.48
C ASN A 84 18.41 -6.99 -1.68
N LEU A 85 18.73 -5.72 -1.32
CA LEU A 85 17.86 -4.59 -1.62
C LEU A 85 17.66 -4.51 -3.14
N ALA A 86 16.41 -4.43 -3.58
CA ALA A 86 16.11 -4.26 -4.99
C ALA A 86 16.14 -2.77 -5.39
N ARG A 87 15.54 -2.44 -6.51
CA ARG A 87 15.53 -1.07 -7.01
C ARG A 87 14.71 -0.15 -6.10
N THR A 88 15.30 0.95 -5.63
CA THR A 88 14.62 2.06 -4.95
C THR A 88 14.32 3.21 -5.91
N TYR A 89 13.41 4.11 -5.50
CA TYR A 89 13.15 5.32 -6.26
C TYR A 89 12.99 6.54 -5.33
N PRO A 90 14.10 7.20 -4.95
CA PRO A 90 14.12 8.26 -3.93
C PRO A 90 13.17 9.43 -4.21
N ALA A 91 12.96 9.81 -5.48
CA ALA A 91 12.03 10.89 -5.83
C ALA A 91 10.57 10.51 -5.50
N ARG A 92 10.19 9.25 -5.71
CA ARG A 92 8.89 8.72 -5.31
C ARG A 92 8.76 8.66 -3.80
N ASP A 93 9.79 8.15 -3.11
CA ASP A 93 9.81 8.07 -1.65
C ASP A 93 9.59 9.45 -1.02
N ALA A 94 10.35 10.46 -1.45
CA ALA A 94 10.26 11.81 -0.93
C ALA A 94 8.87 12.43 -1.16
N PHE A 95 8.30 12.25 -2.33
CA PHE A 95 6.98 12.80 -2.65
C PHE A 95 5.86 12.08 -1.89
N GLU A 96 5.88 10.74 -1.82
CA GLU A 96 4.86 9.98 -1.09
C GLU A 96 4.91 10.23 0.43
N ILE A 97 6.09 10.43 1.03
CA ILE A 97 6.22 10.84 2.44
C ILE A 97 5.47 12.16 2.70
N GLU A 98 5.62 13.15 1.82
CA GLU A 98 4.89 14.42 2.00
C GLU A 98 3.38 14.26 1.71
N LEU A 99 2.97 13.43 0.75
CA LEU A 99 1.54 13.10 0.57
C LEU A 99 0.95 12.48 1.84
N ILE A 100 1.67 11.54 2.48
CA ILE A 100 1.26 10.88 3.72
C ILE A 100 1.11 11.92 4.86
N LYS A 101 2.14 12.75 5.08
CA LYS A 101 2.10 13.80 6.12
C LYS A 101 0.94 14.76 5.92
N GLU A 102 0.68 15.16 4.67
CA GLU A 102 -0.42 16.06 4.35
C GLU A 102 -1.78 15.37 4.50
N ALA A 103 -1.91 14.10 4.13
CA ALA A 103 -3.14 13.32 4.35
C ALA A 103 -3.46 13.20 5.84
N TYR A 104 -2.45 12.94 6.68
CA TYR A 104 -2.59 12.96 8.14
C TYR A 104 -3.03 14.32 8.65
N ARG A 105 -2.35 15.40 8.23
CA ARG A 105 -2.68 16.77 8.67
C ARG A 105 -4.09 17.21 8.26
N GLN A 106 -4.58 16.71 7.13
CA GLN A 106 -5.90 17.04 6.59
C GLN A 106 -6.97 15.99 6.94
N HIS A 107 -6.63 14.99 7.78
CA HIS A 107 -7.51 13.88 8.19
C HIS A 107 -8.14 13.12 7.01
N LYS A 108 -7.38 12.99 5.91
CA LYS A 108 -7.84 12.23 4.76
C LYS A 108 -7.67 10.73 5.00
N PRO A 109 -8.68 9.90 4.72
CA PRO A 109 -8.54 8.45 4.77
C PRO A 109 -7.43 7.94 3.85
N ILE A 110 -6.68 6.93 4.33
CA ILE A 110 -5.59 6.31 3.57
C ILE A 110 -5.85 4.81 3.42
N PHE A 111 -5.78 4.32 2.20
CA PHE A 111 -5.67 2.90 1.88
C PHE A 111 -4.30 2.63 1.27
N ALA A 112 -3.52 1.74 1.88
CA ALA A 112 -2.14 1.49 1.49
C ALA A 112 -1.93 0.02 1.11
N VAL A 113 -1.31 -0.25 -0.04
CA VAL A 113 -1.15 -1.59 -0.60
C VAL A 113 0.31 -1.90 -0.89
N CYS A 114 0.81 -3.02 -0.39
CA CYS A 114 2.15 -3.57 -0.59
C CYS A 114 3.24 -2.53 -0.23
N ARG A 115 3.98 -1.99 -1.21
CA ARG A 115 4.92 -0.89 -0.96
C ARG A 115 4.25 0.32 -0.29
N GLY A 116 2.97 0.58 -0.61
CA GLY A 116 2.20 1.65 0.05
C GLY A 116 2.11 1.48 1.56
N LEU A 117 1.88 0.25 2.04
CA LEU A 117 1.94 -0.09 3.46
C LEU A 117 3.33 0.19 4.05
N GLN A 118 4.39 -0.15 3.31
CA GLN A 118 5.78 -0.03 3.76
C GLN A 118 6.21 1.43 3.88
N ILE A 119 5.96 2.26 2.85
CA ILE A 119 6.30 3.69 2.90
C ILE A 119 5.46 4.44 3.93
N LEU A 120 4.20 4.05 4.15
CA LEU A 120 3.36 4.61 5.20
C LEU A 120 3.94 4.33 6.58
N ASN A 121 4.39 3.10 6.85
CA ASN A 121 5.08 2.74 8.08
C ASN A 121 6.35 3.58 8.30
N VAL A 122 7.18 3.70 7.28
CA VAL A 122 8.45 4.46 7.33
C VAL A 122 8.20 5.95 7.51
N ALA A 123 7.23 6.53 6.83
CA ALA A 123 6.90 7.96 6.94
C ALA A 123 6.50 8.38 8.37
N LEU A 124 6.01 7.43 9.18
CA LEU A 124 5.60 7.65 10.57
C LEU A 124 6.58 7.04 11.59
N GLY A 125 7.81 6.73 11.16
CA GLY A 125 8.92 6.35 12.04
C GLY A 125 9.08 4.85 12.28
N GLY A 126 8.42 4.00 11.50
CA GLY A 126 8.65 2.56 11.50
C GLY A 126 9.86 2.16 10.63
N THR A 127 10.23 0.89 10.67
CA THR A 127 11.35 0.31 9.90
C THR A 127 10.90 -0.93 9.13
N LEU A 128 11.74 -1.39 8.19
CA LEU A 128 11.46 -2.56 7.35
C LEU A 128 12.56 -3.61 7.45
N TYR A 129 12.19 -4.87 7.26
CA TYR A 129 13.10 -5.86 6.73
C TYR A 129 13.33 -5.52 5.26
N GLN A 130 14.57 -5.29 4.86
CA GLN A 130 14.92 -4.98 3.48
C GLN A 130 14.82 -6.22 2.57
N ASP A 131 14.98 -7.40 3.16
CA ASP A 131 14.80 -8.70 2.52
C ASP A 131 14.46 -9.75 3.59
N ILE A 132 13.21 -10.20 3.59
CA ILE A 132 12.73 -11.12 4.63
C ILE A 132 13.40 -12.49 4.59
N GLU A 133 13.79 -12.98 3.40
CA GLU A 133 14.45 -14.30 3.29
C GLU A 133 15.81 -14.33 3.99
N SER A 134 16.53 -13.22 4.04
CA SER A 134 17.86 -13.15 4.68
C SER A 134 17.88 -12.50 6.05
N GLN A 135 16.85 -11.75 6.43
CA GLN A 135 16.85 -10.98 7.68
C GLN A 135 15.83 -11.46 8.72
N TYR A 136 14.86 -12.29 8.33
CA TYR A 136 13.84 -12.80 9.25
C TYR A 136 14.03 -14.29 9.53
N GLU A 137 14.35 -14.63 10.78
CA GLU A 137 14.77 -15.99 11.16
C GLU A 137 13.67 -17.06 11.04
N ASN A 138 12.40 -16.66 11.19
CA ASN A 138 11.27 -17.61 11.22
C ASN A 138 10.55 -17.72 9.88
N ILE A 139 11.18 -17.28 8.77
CA ILE A 139 10.58 -17.35 7.44
C ILE A 139 10.23 -18.80 7.08
N SER A 140 8.97 -19.05 6.73
CA SER A 140 8.49 -20.37 6.31
C SER A 140 7.40 -20.30 5.25
N VAL A 141 6.97 -19.08 4.91
CA VAL A 141 6.01 -18.77 3.85
C VAL A 141 6.75 -18.15 2.66
N LYS A 142 6.32 -18.48 1.46
CA LYS A 142 6.85 -17.88 0.25
C LYS A 142 6.10 -16.56 -0.06
N HIS A 143 6.71 -15.42 0.29
CA HIS A 143 6.13 -14.10 0.08
C HIS A 143 6.32 -13.52 -1.33
N THR A 144 7.15 -14.14 -2.16
CA THR A 144 7.28 -13.81 -3.59
C THR A 144 6.80 -15.00 -4.42
N GLN A 145 5.48 -15.03 -4.72
CA GLN A 145 4.88 -16.13 -5.46
C GLN A 145 5.34 -16.17 -6.92
N LYS A 146 5.25 -17.38 -7.52
CA LYS A 146 5.50 -17.60 -8.95
C LYS A 146 4.25 -18.01 -9.74
N THR A 147 3.11 -18.03 -9.07
CA THR A 147 1.79 -18.31 -9.66
C THR A 147 1.17 -17.03 -10.25
N MET A 148 0.04 -17.17 -10.94
CA MET A 148 -0.70 -16.05 -11.52
C MET A 148 -1.07 -15.04 -10.42
N PRO A 149 -1.01 -13.73 -10.70
CA PRO A 149 -1.31 -12.68 -9.72
C PRO A 149 -2.73 -12.75 -9.11
N SER A 150 -3.68 -13.27 -9.85
CA SER A 150 -5.06 -13.50 -9.40
C SER A 150 -5.25 -14.75 -8.53
N GLN A 151 -4.17 -15.49 -8.21
CA GLN A 151 -4.24 -16.70 -7.40
C GLN A 151 -3.68 -16.44 -6.00
N PRO A 152 -4.48 -16.61 -4.93
CA PRO A 152 -3.99 -16.62 -3.56
C PRO A 152 -2.98 -17.76 -3.31
N THR A 153 -1.95 -17.53 -2.51
CA THR A 153 -0.88 -18.52 -2.26
C THR A 153 -0.62 -18.84 -0.81
N HIS A 154 -1.01 -17.97 0.11
CA HIS A 154 -0.93 -18.26 1.54
C HIS A 154 -2.13 -17.67 2.29
N THR A 155 -2.27 -18.07 3.54
CA THR A 155 -3.37 -17.64 4.41
C THR A 155 -2.85 -16.68 5.46
N ILE A 156 -3.63 -15.63 5.75
CA ILE A 156 -3.38 -14.69 6.84
C ILE A 156 -4.39 -14.91 7.98
N GLN A 157 -3.94 -14.62 9.21
CA GLN A 157 -4.78 -14.55 10.40
C GLN A 157 -5.07 -13.07 10.70
N ILE A 158 -6.32 -12.73 10.96
CA ILE A 158 -6.78 -11.36 11.15
C ILE A 158 -7.35 -11.20 12.55
N ALA A 159 -6.95 -10.14 13.26
CA ALA A 159 -7.43 -9.83 14.60
C ALA A 159 -8.95 -9.56 14.59
N SER A 160 -9.67 -10.30 15.43
CA SER A 160 -11.12 -10.09 15.58
C SER A 160 -11.42 -8.69 16.10
N GLY A 161 -12.43 -8.04 15.52
CA GLY A 161 -12.86 -6.69 15.88
C GLY A 161 -12.13 -5.56 15.16
N SER A 162 -11.13 -5.86 14.31
CA SER A 162 -10.51 -4.88 13.40
C SER A 162 -11.46 -4.50 12.25
N GLU A 163 -11.24 -3.35 11.62
CA GLU A 163 -11.96 -2.96 10.39
C GLU A 163 -11.77 -4.01 9.30
N LEU A 164 -10.52 -4.49 9.16
CA LEU A 164 -10.17 -5.54 8.21
C LEU A 164 -10.98 -6.81 8.45
N SER A 165 -11.17 -7.22 9.72
CA SER A 165 -11.95 -8.42 10.04
C SER A 165 -13.45 -8.32 9.73
N ARG A 166 -14.00 -7.12 9.69
CA ARG A 166 -15.40 -6.88 9.27
C ARG A 166 -15.61 -7.17 7.78
N VAL A 167 -14.57 -6.95 6.98
CA VAL A 167 -14.59 -7.17 5.53
C VAL A 167 -14.18 -8.60 5.17
N LEU A 168 -13.08 -9.09 5.75
CA LEU A 168 -12.44 -10.34 5.33
C LEU A 168 -12.70 -11.54 6.26
N GLY A 169 -13.32 -11.33 7.42
CA GLY A 169 -13.37 -12.33 8.49
C GLY A 169 -12.03 -12.45 9.22
N THR A 170 -11.84 -13.52 9.99
CA THR A 170 -10.63 -13.71 10.81
C THR A 170 -9.54 -14.51 10.12
N THR A 171 -9.79 -15.04 8.94
CA THR A 171 -8.83 -15.82 8.15
C THR A 171 -9.19 -15.70 6.67
N THR A 172 -8.20 -15.40 5.84
CA THR A 172 -8.43 -15.31 4.39
C THR A 172 -7.17 -15.69 3.60
N PRO A 173 -7.29 -16.33 2.43
CA PRO A 173 -6.17 -16.55 1.52
C PRO A 173 -5.87 -15.26 0.73
N VAL A 174 -4.56 -14.97 0.54
CA VAL A 174 -4.07 -13.78 -0.18
C VAL A 174 -2.98 -14.15 -1.18
N ASN A 175 -2.77 -13.28 -2.17
CA ASN A 175 -1.60 -13.31 -3.06
C ASN A 175 -0.41 -12.62 -2.37
N SER A 176 0.80 -12.79 -2.93
CA SER A 176 2.01 -12.25 -2.27
C SER A 176 3.12 -11.97 -3.28
N TYR A 177 3.56 -10.70 -3.35
CA TYR A 177 4.58 -10.20 -4.26
C TYR A 177 5.52 -9.22 -3.56
N HIS A 178 6.07 -9.60 -2.40
CA HIS A 178 6.97 -8.75 -1.65
C HIS A 178 8.14 -9.55 -1.05
N HIS A 179 9.29 -8.92 -0.95
CA HIS A 179 10.45 -9.43 -0.20
C HIS A 179 10.85 -8.48 0.93
N GLN A 180 10.29 -7.25 0.96
CA GLN A 180 10.35 -6.36 2.12
C GLN A 180 9.09 -6.54 2.98
N ALA A 181 9.20 -6.29 4.29
CA ALA A 181 8.09 -6.32 5.23
C ALA A 181 8.33 -5.37 6.41
N VAL A 182 7.30 -5.07 7.18
CA VAL A 182 7.41 -4.31 8.43
C VAL A 182 8.29 -5.06 9.42
N LYS A 183 9.36 -4.38 9.92
CA LYS A 183 10.24 -4.85 11.00
C LYS A 183 9.82 -4.24 12.33
N GLN A 184 9.75 -2.92 12.39
CA GLN A 184 9.19 -2.18 13.51
C GLN A 184 8.01 -1.35 13.02
N LEU A 185 6.83 -1.61 13.60
CA LEU A 185 5.63 -0.86 13.27
C LEU A 185 5.67 0.51 13.94
N ALA A 186 5.31 1.56 13.20
CA ALA A 186 5.20 2.91 13.72
C ALA A 186 4.18 3.00 14.86
N ALA A 187 4.43 3.91 15.81
CA ALA A 187 3.66 4.00 17.06
C ALA A 187 2.17 4.32 16.84
N ASP A 188 1.83 4.95 15.73
CA ASP A 188 0.44 5.33 15.38
C ASP A 188 -0.42 4.16 14.90
N PHE A 189 0.19 2.99 14.65
CA PHE A 189 -0.48 1.83 14.09
C PHE A 189 -0.60 0.66 15.06
N VAL A 190 -1.61 -0.17 14.80
CA VAL A 190 -1.79 -1.48 15.42
C VAL A 190 -1.75 -2.55 14.34
N PRO A 191 -0.95 -3.63 14.50
CA PRO A 191 -0.96 -4.73 13.55
C PRO A 191 -2.26 -5.51 13.70
N VAL A 192 -2.92 -5.83 12.58
CA VAL A 192 -4.23 -6.50 12.57
C VAL A 192 -4.24 -7.79 11.74
N ALA A 193 -3.21 -8.06 10.94
CA ALA A 193 -3.09 -9.35 10.25
C ALA A 193 -1.65 -9.83 10.15
N TRP A 194 -1.48 -11.16 10.16
CA TRP A 194 -0.19 -11.83 10.07
C TRP A 194 -0.26 -13.07 9.18
N SER A 195 0.81 -13.35 8.46
CA SER A 195 1.06 -14.65 7.86
C SER A 195 1.37 -15.70 8.93
N THR A 196 1.37 -16.99 8.54
CA THR A 196 1.62 -18.09 9.49
C THR A 196 3.03 -18.12 10.07
N ASP A 197 3.99 -17.45 9.43
CA ASP A 197 5.36 -17.25 9.92
C ASP A 197 5.54 -15.97 10.74
N GLY A 198 4.47 -15.19 10.94
CA GLY A 198 4.46 -14.04 11.85
C GLY A 198 4.80 -12.69 11.18
N ILE A 199 5.00 -12.64 9.88
CA ILE A 199 5.15 -11.37 9.16
C ILE A 199 3.84 -10.58 9.26
N ILE A 200 3.95 -9.26 9.54
CA ILE A 200 2.81 -8.35 9.55
C ILE A 200 2.32 -8.16 8.12
N GLU A 201 1.08 -8.57 7.88
CA GLU A 201 0.42 -8.48 6.59
C GLU A 201 -0.59 -7.33 6.50
N ALA A 202 -1.02 -6.79 7.65
CA ALA A 202 -1.84 -5.58 7.68
C ALA A 202 -1.74 -4.86 9.01
N PHE A 203 -1.97 -3.54 8.94
CA PHE A 203 -2.15 -2.69 10.11
C PHE A 203 -3.22 -1.62 9.89
N GLU A 204 -3.74 -1.09 10.99
CA GLU A 204 -4.72 -0.01 11.02
C GLU A 204 -4.23 1.13 11.93
N SER A 205 -4.82 2.32 11.81
CA SER A 205 -4.56 3.41 12.75
C SER A 205 -5.11 3.10 14.14
N LYS A 206 -4.38 3.50 15.18
CA LYS A 206 -4.86 3.47 16.57
C LYS A 206 -5.88 4.56 16.85
N SER A 207 -5.68 5.72 16.25
CA SER A 207 -6.57 6.88 16.42
C SER A 207 -7.81 6.71 15.57
N LYS A 208 -8.96 7.06 16.14
CA LYS A 208 -10.24 7.15 15.41
C LYS A 208 -10.33 8.40 14.54
N ASP A 209 -9.49 9.41 14.81
CA ASP A 209 -9.46 10.65 14.05
C ASP A 209 -8.71 10.51 12.73
N GLN A 210 -7.98 9.40 12.55
CA GLN A 210 -7.27 9.09 11.34
C GLN A 210 -7.70 7.72 10.80
N SER A 211 -8.29 7.70 9.63
CA SER A 211 -8.73 6.46 8.99
C SER A 211 -7.63 5.88 8.11
N VAL A 212 -6.99 4.79 8.57
CA VAL A 212 -5.95 4.05 7.83
C VAL A 212 -6.24 2.57 7.85
N VAL A 213 -6.19 1.96 6.67
CA VAL A 213 -6.04 0.51 6.49
C VAL A 213 -4.90 0.27 5.51
N ALA A 214 -3.97 -0.57 5.91
CA ALA A 214 -2.80 -0.93 5.11
C ALA A 214 -2.66 -2.44 5.00
N VAL A 215 -2.44 -2.95 3.79
CA VAL A 215 -2.33 -4.38 3.50
C VAL A 215 -1.06 -4.67 2.69
N GLN A 216 -0.39 -5.80 2.97
CA GLN A 216 0.87 -6.16 2.31
C GLN A 216 0.65 -6.91 0.99
N TRP A 217 -0.46 -7.64 0.86
CA TRP A 217 -0.84 -8.31 -0.39
C TRP A 217 -1.44 -7.35 -1.42
N HIS A 218 -1.85 -7.85 -2.57
CA HIS A 218 -2.38 -7.10 -3.69
C HIS A 218 -3.86 -7.42 -3.94
N PRO A 219 -4.80 -6.77 -3.20
CA PRO A 219 -6.24 -6.99 -3.41
C PRO A 219 -6.70 -6.56 -4.81
N GLU A 220 -6.08 -5.55 -5.41
CA GLU A 220 -6.40 -5.05 -6.76
C GLU A 220 -6.21 -6.08 -7.88
N LEU A 221 -5.43 -7.11 -7.61
CA LEU A 221 -5.21 -8.24 -8.54
C LEU A 221 -6.21 -9.39 -8.34
N LEU A 222 -7.04 -9.31 -7.28
CA LEU A 222 -8.00 -10.34 -6.90
C LEU A 222 -9.47 -9.91 -7.08
N ILE A 223 -9.77 -8.64 -7.32
CA ILE A 223 -11.13 -8.07 -7.36
C ILE A 223 -12.03 -8.62 -8.48
N GLU A 224 -11.46 -9.25 -9.49
CA GLU A 224 -12.27 -9.84 -10.57
C GLU A 224 -12.86 -11.19 -10.16
N ASP A 225 -12.13 -11.94 -9.34
CA ASP A 225 -12.48 -13.29 -8.93
C ASP A 225 -12.98 -13.34 -7.47
N SER A 226 -12.91 -12.20 -6.72
CA SER A 226 -13.21 -12.13 -5.29
C SER A 226 -13.98 -10.87 -4.90
N ASN A 227 -15.27 -10.99 -4.64
CA ASN A 227 -16.07 -9.90 -4.07
C ASN A 227 -15.58 -9.47 -2.68
N ILE A 228 -14.94 -10.38 -1.93
CA ILE A 228 -14.40 -10.08 -0.59
C ILE A 228 -13.24 -9.08 -0.72
N MET A 229 -12.36 -9.24 -1.71
CA MET A 229 -11.25 -8.30 -1.94
C MET A 229 -11.74 -6.96 -2.49
N GLN A 230 -12.83 -6.94 -3.27
CA GLN A 230 -13.52 -5.70 -3.64
C GLN A 230 -14.03 -4.95 -2.41
N GLY A 231 -14.50 -5.67 -1.39
CA GLY A 231 -14.98 -5.10 -0.13
C GLY A 231 -13.96 -4.20 0.59
N LEU A 232 -12.64 -4.35 0.33
CA LEU A 232 -11.63 -3.43 0.87
C LEU A 232 -11.70 -2.04 0.23
N PHE A 233 -11.96 -1.98 -1.06
CA PHE A 233 -12.17 -0.71 -1.78
C PHE A 233 -13.48 -0.06 -1.37
N ASP A 234 -14.55 -0.86 -1.24
CA ASP A 234 -15.86 -0.39 -0.79
C ASP A 234 -15.76 0.20 0.62
N ASN A 235 -15.15 -0.52 1.57
CA ASN A 235 -14.89 -0.05 2.93
C ASN A 235 -14.01 1.21 2.97
N PHE A 236 -12.99 1.33 2.10
CA PHE A 236 -12.18 2.54 2.01
C PHE A 236 -13.02 3.74 1.56
N VAL A 237 -13.82 3.59 0.51
CA VAL A 237 -14.67 4.66 -0.04
C VAL A 237 -15.79 5.06 0.92
N GLU A 238 -16.33 4.13 1.71
CA GLU A 238 -17.34 4.42 2.75
C GLU A 238 -16.79 5.28 3.90
N ARG A 239 -15.47 5.34 4.08
CA ARG A 239 -14.80 6.13 5.13
C ARG A 239 -14.36 7.52 4.65
N VAL A 240 -14.55 7.83 3.39
CA VAL A 240 -14.29 9.11 2.75
C VAL A 240 -15.54 9.99 2.82
#